data_fb5a2e0ebcb9037ab2ad5cd5f74830c4
#
_entry.id   fb5a2e0ebcb9037ab2ad5cd5f74830c4
#
_cell.length_a   1.000
_cell.length_b   1.000
_cell.length_c   1.000
_cell.angle_alpha   90.00
_cell.angle_beta   90.00
_cell.angle_gamma   90.00
#
_symmetry.space_group_name_H-M   'P 1'
#
loop_
_entity.id
_entity.type
_entity.pdbx_description
1 polymer ?
#
loop_
_entity_poly.entity_id
_entity_poly.type
_entity_poly.pdbx_seq_one_letter_code
_entity_poly.pdbx_strand_id
1 'polypeptide(L)'
;WNINPAKVGIMGASAGGHLASTLATHYTSKETRPDFQILLYPVITMDANFTHAGSRENLITKNPSADLIAKYSNELQVNAQTPQAFIALSSDDKAVLPQNSINYYLALLKHNVPATMHIYPTGGHGWGFRDNFTYKRQWTDELEKWLRNGVKL
;
A
#
# COMPACT_ATOMS: atom_id res chain seq x y z
N TRP A 1 -20.68 18.00 6.85
CA TRP A 1 -20.19 16.67 7.25
C TRP A 1 -19.31 16.85 8.48
N ASN A 2 -19.66 16.16 9.55
CA ASN A 2 -18.93 16.28 10.81
C ASN A 2 -17.77 15.28 10.83
N ILE A 3 -16.71 15.55 10.03
CA ILE A 3 -15.54 14.71 9.90
C ILE A 3 -14.43 15.25 10.80
N ASN A 4 -13.77 14.35 11.55
CA ASN A 4 -12.58 14.71 12.29
C ASN A 4 -11.39 14.80 11.30
N PRO A 5 -10.80 15.98 11.04
CA PRO A 5 -9.72 16.14 10.07
C PRO A 5 -8.41 15.45 10.49
N ALA A 6 -8.27 15.06 11.76
CA ALA A 6 -7.13 14.27 12.24
C ALA A 6 -7.33 12.75 12.08
N LYS A 7 -8.37 12.33 11.39
CA LYS A 7 -8.74 10.92 11.19
C LYS A 7 -9.09 10.62 9.73
N VAL A 8 -8.33 11.16 8.80
CA VAL A 8 -8.54 10.97 7.36
C VAL A 8 -7.44 10.08 6.80
N GLY A 9 -7.82 8.89 6.38
CA GLY A 9 -6.90 7.94 5.75
C GLY A 9 -7.10 7.82 4.25
N ILE A 10 -6.19 7.13 3.61
CA ILE A 10 -6.29 6.75 2.20
C ILE A 10 -6.32 5.23 2.05
N MET A 11 -7.14 4.74 1.14
CA MET A 11 -7.22 3.32 0.80
C MET A 11 -7.03 3.12 -0.70
N GLY A 12 -6.24 2.11 -1.06
CA GLY A 12 -6.02 1.75 -2.46
C GLY A 12 -5.73 0.27 -2.66
N ALA A 13 -6.15 -0.25 -3.81
CA ALA A 13 -5.92 -1.63 -4.23
C ALA A 13 -5.16 -1.67 -5.56
N SER A 14 -4.22 -2.61 -5.72
CA SER A 14 -3.48 -2.81 -6.97
C SER A 14 -2.76 -1.52 -7.42
N ALA A 15 -2.99 -1.03 -8.63
CA ALA A 15 -2.49 0.27 -9.09
C ALA A 15 -3.01 1.45 -8.23
N GLY A 16 -4.24 1.35 -7.69
CA GLY A 16 -4.75 2.30 -6.70
C GLY A 16 -3.99 2.26 -5.39
N GLY A 17 -3.41 1.11 -5.02
CA GLY A 17 -2.47 0.99 -3.90
C GLY A 17 -1.18 1.77 -4.14
N HIS A 18 -0.70 1.81 -5.39
CA HIS A 18 0.43 2.67 -5.76
C HIS A 18 0.08 4.15 -5.55
N LEU A 19 -1.08 4.60 -6.06
CA LEU A 19 -1.53 5.98 -5.88
C LEU A 19 -1.66 6.34 -4.39
N ALA A 20 -2.24 5.44 -3.58
CA ALA A 20 -2.40 5.65 -2.13
C ALA A 20 -1.05 5.74 -1.41
N SER A 21 -0.12 4.83 -1.69
CA SER A 21 1.23 4.87 -1.12
C SER A 21 2.07 6.05 -1.64
N THR A 22 1.84 6.50 -2.89
CA THR A 22 2.46 7.72 -3.42
C THR A 22 1.99 8.94 -2.62
N LEU A 23 0.70 9.10 -2.37
CA LEU A 23 0.22 10.19 -1.52
C LEU A 23 0.81 10.11 -0.11
N ALA A 24 0.93 8.91 0.45
CA ALA A 24 1.49 8.67 1.78
C ALA A 24 2.99 8.96 1.91
N THR A 25 3.72 8.97 0.79
CA THR A 25 5.18 9.18 0.78
C THR A 25 5.63 10.51 0.14
N HIS A 26 4.77 11.13 -0.70
CA HIS A 26 5.09 12.33 -1.48
C HIS A 26 4.21 13.54 -1.10
N TYR A 27 3.51 13.50 0.03
CA TYR A 27 2.76 14.67 0.50
C TYR A 27 3.69 15.89 0.67
N THR A 28 3.16 17.07 0.43
CA THR A 28 3.94 18.32 0.43
C THR A 28 3.74 19.16 1.69
N SER A 29 2.70 18.84 2.46
CA SER A 29 2.39 19.54 3.71
C SER A 29 1.64 18.62 4.67
N LYS A 30 1.52 19.06 5.92
CA LYS A 30 0.76 18.31 6.93
C LYS A 30 -0.72 18.16 6.56
N GLU A 31 -1.29 19.13 5.87
CA GLU A 31 -2.69 19.16 5.46
C GLU A 31 -2.97 18.15 4.34
N THR A 32 -1.96 17.82 3.52
CA THR A 32 -2.07 16.86 2.41
C THR A 32 -1.65 15.45 2.81
N ARG A 33 -1.06 15.29 4.00
CA ARG A 33 -0.63 14.00 4.52
C ARG A 33 -1.82 13.22 5.08
N PRO A 34 -2.11 11.99 4.61
CA PRO A 34 -3.11 11.15 5.24
C PRO A 34 -2.64 10.70 6.64
N ASP A 35 -3.59 10.45 7.56
CA ASP A 35 -3.26 9.98 8.91
C ASP A 35 -2.90 8.49 8.95
N PHE A 36 -3.42 7.73 7.99
CA PHE A 36 -3.13 6.31 7.81
C PHE A 36 -3.35 5.87 6.36
N GLN A 37 -2.83 4.70 6.01
CA GLN A 37 -3.00 4.10 4.69
C GLN A 37 -3.42 2.63 4.78
N ILE A 38 -4.34 2.22 3.89
CA ILE A 38 -4.83 0.85 3.74
C ILE A 38 -4.51 0.40 2.32
N LEU A 39 -3.70 -0.63 2.19
CA LEU A 39 -3.16 -1.08 0.92
C LEU A 39 -3.52 -2.54 0.68
N LEU A 40 -4.30 -2.81 -0.36
CA LEU A 40 -4.69 -4.16 -0.75
C LEU A 40 -3.88 -4.58 -2.00
N TYR A 41 -3.07 -5.63 -1.86
CA TYR A 41 -2.19 -6.16 -2.93
C TYR A 41 -1.60 -5.04 -3.80
N PRO A 42 -0.95 -4.03 -3.18
CA PRO A 42 -0.57 -2.80 -3.87
C PRO A 42 0.59 -3.02 -4.86
N VAL A 43 0.54 -2.31 -5.98
CA VAL A 43 1.76 -1.99 -6.72
C VAL A 43 2.53 -0.99 -5.88
N ILE A 44 3.84 -1.18 -5.71
CA ILE A 44 4.71 -0.33 -4.89
C ILE A 44 5.98 0.05 -5.64
N THR A 45 6.74 -0.96 -6.07
CA THR A 45 8.03 -0.74 -6.72
C THR A 45 7.90 -0.49 -8.21
N MET A 46 8.84 0.27 -8.76
CA MET A 46 9.05 0.42 -10.20
C MET A 46 10.28 -0.39 -10.68
N ASP A 47 10.90 -1.20 -9.82
CA ASP A 47 11.93 -2.16 -10.23
C ASP A 47 11.34 -3.21 -11.20
N ALA A 48 11.95 -3.33 -12.37
CA ALA A 48 11.47 -4.21 -13.45
C ALA A 48 11.36 -5.69 -13.03
N ASN A 49 12.12 -6.13 -12.03
CA ASN A 49 12.10 -7.51 -11.55
C ASN A 49 10.84 -7.87 -10.74
N PHE A 50 10.17 -6.87 -10.14
CA PHE A 50 9.08 -7.10 -9.18
C PHE A 50 7.83 -6.29 -9.48
N THR A 51 7.93 -5.26 -10.30
CA THR A 51 6.81 -4.36 -10.60
C THR A 51 5.70 -5.05 -11.40
N HIS A 52 4.50 -4.50 -11.33
CA HIS A 52 3.47 -4.78 -12.33
C HIS A 52 3.79 -3.98 -13.61
N ALA A 53 4.21 -4.66 -14.68
CA ALA A 53 4.72 -4.04 -15.90
C ALA A 53 3.79 -2.99 -16.51
N GLY A 54 2.47 -3.31 -16.60
CA GLY A 54 1.48 -2.38 -17.15
C GLY A 54 1.32 -1.11 -16.31
N SER A 55 1.33 -1.20 -14.98
CA SER A 55 1.27 -0.02 -14.10
C SER A 55 2.53 0.85 -14.25
N ARG A 56 3.69 0.22 -14.32
CA ARG A 56 4.97 0.91 -14.52
C ARG A 56 5.00 1.66 -15.86
N GLU A 57 4.64 0.99 -16.95
CA GLU A 57 4.66 1.58 -18.29
C GLU A 57 3.69 2.76 -18.40
N ASN A 58 2.50 2.64 -17.84
CA ASN A 58 1.49 3.70 -17.85
C ASN A 58 1.88 4.91 -16.99
N LEU A 59 2.63 4.70 -15.90
CA LEU A 59 3.02 5.78 -14.99
C LEU A 59 4.30 6.49 -15.42
N ILE A 60 5.36 5.74 -15.76
CA ILE A 60 6.71 6.27 -15.97
C ILE A 60 7.28 5.94 -17.35
N THR A 61 6.43 5.55 -18.29
CA THR A 61 6.78 5.17 -19.67
C THR A 61 7.48 3.80 -19.79
N LYS A 62 7.69 3.38 -21.04
CA LYS A 62 8.33 2.08 -21.36
C LYS A 62 9.82 2.06 -21.01
N ASN A 63 10.51 3.18 -21.21
CA ASN A 63 11.95 3.33 -20.98
C ASN A 63 12.20 4.51 -20.02
N PRO A 64 11.87 4.37 -18.73
CA PRO A 64 12.03 5.44 -17.76
C PRO A 64 13.50 5.64 -17.38
N SER A 65 13.84 6.86 -16.96
CA SER A 65 15.14 7.13 -16.33
C SER A 65 15.23 6.44 -14.95
N ALA A 66 16.46 6.25 -14.48
CA ALA A 66 16.72 5.74 -13.14
C ALA A 66 16.05 6.61 -12.05
N ASP A 67 16.04 7.93 -12.24
CA ASP A 67 15.43 8.88 -11.31
C ASP A 67 13.90 8.71 -11.22
N LEU A 68 13.23 8.45 -12.35
CA LEU A 68 11.78 8.18 -12.35
C LEU A 68 11.47 6.85 -11.67
N ILE A 69 12.29 5.82 -11.91
CA ILE A 69 12.16 4.53 -11.22
C ILE A 69 12.32 4.73 -9.71
N ALA A 70 13.37 5.40 -9.27
CA ALA A 70 13.61 5.66 -7.86
C ALA A 70 12.49 6.51 -7.23
N LYS A 71 12.07 7.57 -7.92
CA LYS A 71 11.02 8.49 -7.43
C LYS A 71 9.69 7.79 -7.19
N TYR A 72 9.29 6.89 -8.10
CA TYR A 72 7.98 6.21 -8.01
C TYR A 72 8.05 4.79 -7.44
N SER A 73 9.21 4.33 -6.99
CA SER A 73 9.34 3.17 -6.11
C SER A 73 9.10 3.62 -4.68
N ASN A 74 7.84 3.46 -4.23
CA ASN A 74 7.38 4.07 -2.97
C ASN A 74 8.07 3.49 -1.74
N GLU A 75 8.61 2.28 -1.79
CA GLU A 75 9.45 1.71 -0.74
C GLU A 75 10.74 2.50 -0.50
N LEU A 76 11.24 3.19 -1.54
CA LEU A 76 12.43 4.04 -1.45
C LEU A 76 12.12 5.46 -0.93
N GLN A 77 10.84 5.81 -0.86
CA GLN A 77 10.38 7.14 -0.45
C GLN A 77 9.85 7.18 0.99
N VAL A 78 9.82 6.02 1.66
CA VAL A 78 9.41 5.93 3.07
C VAL A 78 10.36 6.70 3.96
N ASN A 79 9.82 7.45 4.91
CA ASN A 79 10.57 8.16 5.94
C ASN A 79 9.82 8.08 7.29
N ALA A 80 10.40 8.59 8.36
CA ALA A 80 9.85 8.53 9.71
C ALA A 80 8.49 9.23 9.87
N GLN A 81 8.07 10.03 8.88
CA GLN A 81 6.79 10.75 8.88
C GLN A 81 5.75 10.10 7.94
N THR A 82 6.13 9.04 7.24
CA THR A 82 5.17 8.26 6.45
C THR A 82 4.07 7.74 7.38
N PRO A 83 2.76 7.84 7.00
CA PRO A 83 1.68 7.40 7.87
C PRO A 83 1.68 5.88 8.06
N GLN A 84 1.17 5.46 9.23
CA GLN A 84 1.02 4.05 9.55
C GLN A 84 0.20 3.29 8.49
N ALA A 85 0.48 1.99 8.33
CA ALA A 85 -0.08 1.21 7.24
C ALA A 85 -0.74 -0.09 7.69
N PHE A 86 -1.88 -0.40 7.06
CA PHE A 86 -2.46 -1.74 6.99
C PHE A 86 -2.28 -2.29 5.59
N ILE A 87 -1.68 -3.47 5.45
CA ILE A 87 -1.38 -4.11 4.16
C ILE A 87 -1.99 -5.50 4.14
N ALA A 88 -2.70 -5.86 3.07
CA ALA A 88 -3.22 -7.21 2.88
C ALA A 88 -3.00 -7.69 1.45
N LEU A 89 -2.53 -8.94 1.30
CA LEU A 89 -2.20 -9.54 0.02
C LEU A 89 -2.35 -11.07 0.04
N SER A 90 -2.23 -11.71 -1.13
CA SER A 90 -2.17 -13.17 -1.25
C SER A 90 -0.77 -13.63 -1.69
N SER A 91 -0.29 -14.75 -1.15
CA SER A 91 1.02 -15.33 -1.50
C SER A 91 1.10 -15.79 -2.95
N ASP A 92 -0.03 -16.20 -3.52
CA ASP A 92 -0.16 -16.71 -4.87
C ASP A 92 -0.47 -15.65 -5.93
N ASP A 93 -0.37 -14.35 -5.58
CA ASP A 93 -0.57 -13.25 -6.53
C ASP A 93 0.55 -13.23 -7.57
N LYS A 94 0.17 -13.48 -8.84
CA LYS A 94 1.09 -13.49 -9.99
C LYS A 94 1.01 -12.21 -10.83
N ALA A 95 0.03 -11.36 -10.58
CA ALA A 95 -0.12 -10.09 -11.27
C ALA A 95 0.68 -8.97 -10.59
N VAL A 96 0.55 -8.84 -9.28
CA VAL A 96 1.37 -7.96 -8.45
C VAL A 96 2.08 -8.83 -7.42
N LEU A 97 3.36 -9.09 -7.68
CA LEU A 97 4.13 -10.00 -6.84
C LEU A 97 4.15 -9.56 -5.38
N PRO A 98 4.01 -10.50 -4.41
CA PRO A 98 4.06 -10.22 -2.97
C PRO A 98 5.23 -9.36 -2.53
N GLN A 99 6.34 -9.41 -3.29
CA GLN A 99 7.55 -8.63 -3.05
C GLN A 99 7.28 -7.12 -2.96
N ASN A 100 6.29 -6.59 -3.70
CA ASN A 100 5.87 -5.18 -3.59
C ASN A 100 5.48 -4.83 -2.15
N SER A 101 4.55 -5.57 -1.58
CA SER A 101 4.07 -5.36 -0.21
C SER A 101 5.14 -5.61 0.83
N ILE A 102 5.94 -6.66 0.66
CA ILE A 102 7.02 -7.04 1.59
C ILE A 102 8.08 -5.94 1.64
N ASN A 103 8.55 -5.44 0.49
CA ASN A 103 9.55 -4.37 0.44
C ASN A 103 9.04 -3.08 1.12
N TYR A 104 7.78 -2.74 0.87
CA TYR A 104 7.17 -1.55 1.50
C TYR A 104 7.05 -1.71 3.02
N TYR A 105 6.58 -2.87 3.48
CA TYR A 105 6.50 -3.18 4.92
C TYR A 105 7.86 -3.09 5.60
N LEU A 106 8.92 -3.67 5.00
CA LEU A 106 10.28 -3.60 5.54
C LEU A 106 10.81 -2.16 5.57
N ALA A 107 10.50 -1.36 4.56
CA ALA A 107 10.85 0.06 4.53
C ALA A 107 10.15 0.84 5.66
N LEU A 108 8.85 0.59 5.90
CA LEU A 108 8.11 1.19 7.02
C LEU A 108 8.76 0.84 8.36
N LEU A 109 9.07 -0.43 8.60
CA LEU A 109 9.73 -0.88 9.84
C LEU A 109 11.11 -0.23 10.02
N LYS A 110 11.91 -0.15 8.95
CA LYS A 110 13.23 0.49 8.99
C LYS A 110 13.15 1.95 9.47
N HIS A 111 12.06 2.63 9.16
CA HIS A 111 11.83 4.02 9.57
C HIS A 111 10.97 4.16 10.85
N ASN A 112 10.76 3.06 11.59
CA ASN A 112 9.95 3.00 12.81
C ASN A 112 8.49 3.45 12.59
N VAL A 113 7.97 3.29 11.38
CA VAL A 113 6.57 3.55 11.06
C VAL A 113 5.74 2.32 11.42
N PRO A 114 4.69 2.43 12.25
CA PRO A 114 3.83 1.29 12.57
C PRO A 114 3.18 0.72 11.31
N ALA A 115 3.30 -0.59 11.13
CA ALA A 115 2.70 -1.28 9.99
C ALA A 115 2.20 -2.66 10.39
N THR A 116 1.07 -3.05 9.83
CA THR A 116 0.49 -4.39 9.95
C THR A 116 0.36 -4.99 8.57
N MET A 117 0.80 -6.24 8.39
CA MET A 117 0.70 -6.95 7.11
C MET A 117 0.09 -8.32 7.29
N HIS A 118 -0.94 -8.62 6.49
CA HIS A 118 -1.64 -9.90 6.43
C HIS A 118 -1.41 -10.55 5.06
N ILE A 119 -0.83 -11.74 5.07
CA ILE A 119 -0.55 -12.52 3.86
C ILE A 119 -1.41 -13.78 3.89
N TYR A 120 -2.33 -13.90 2.93
CA TYR A 120 -3.19 -15.06 2.79
C TYR A 120 -2.59 -16.07 1.81
N PRO A 121 -2.73 -17.38 2.08
CA PRO A 121 -2.09 -18.42 1.24
C PRO A 121 -2.53 -18.37 -0.22
N THR A 122 -3.81 -18.09 -0.45
CA THR A 122 -4.45 -18.12 -1.78
C THR A 122 -5.42 -16.95 -1.95
N GLY A 123 -5.78 -16.66 -3.19
CA GLY A 123 -6.73 -15.60 -3.58
C GLY A 123 -6.31 -14.90 -4.86
N GLY A 124 -5.04 -15.05 -5.25
CA GLY A 124 -4.48 -14.35 -6.41
C GLY A 124 -4.60 -12.84 -6.27
N HIS A 125 -4.93 -12.18 -7.37
CA HIS A 125 -5.04 -10.72 -7.44
C HIS A 125 -6.48 -10.22 -7.50
N GLY A 126 -6.74 -9.05 -6.94
CA GLY A 126 -7.99 -8.32 -7.22
C GLY A 126 -9.21 -8.79 -6.44
N TRP A 127 -9.03 -9.48 -5.31
CA TRP A 127 -10.15 -10.01 -4.53
C TRP A 127 -10.95 -8.91 -3.79
N GLY A 128 -10.31 -7.86 -3.29
CA GLY A 128 -10.97 -6.74 -2.62
C GLY A 128 -12.06 -7.17 -1.63
N PHE A 129 -13.26 -6.65 -1.81
CA PHE A 129 -14.45 -6.99 -1.02
C PHE A 129 -15.33 -8.09 -1.65
N ARG A 130 -14.82 -8.86 -2.61
CA ARG A 130 -15.59 -9.91 -3.28
C ARG A 130 -16.01 -11.00 -2.31
N ASP A 131 -17.27 -11.43 -2.41
CA ASP A 131 -17.85 -12.46 -1.51
C ASP A 131 -17.23 -13.84 -1.69
N ASN A 132 -16.70 -14.14 -2.87
CA ASN A 132 -16.04 -15.40 -3.17
C ASN A 132 -14.58 -15.47 -2.72
N PHE A 133 -14.01 -14.42 -2.11
CA PHE A 133 -12.68 -14.49 -1.52
C PHE A 133 -12.75 -15.23 -0.18
N THR A 134 -12.05 -16.37 -0.09
CA THR A 134 -12.08 -17.27 1.07
C THR A 134 -11.78 -16.56 2.39
N TYR A 135 -10.87 -15.60 2.36
CA TYR A 135 -10.40 -14.88 3.57
C TYR A 135 -11.05 -13.51 3.74
N LYS A 136 -12.20 -13.26 3.06
CA LYS A 136 -12.87 -11.95 3.14
C LYS A 136 -13.15 -11.52 4.58
N ARG A 137 -13.76 -12.38 5.39
CA ARG A 137 -14.07 -12.05 6.79
C ARG A 137 -12.82 -11.79 7.61
N GLN A 138 -11.79 -12.63 7.43
CA GLN A 138 -10.55 -12.50 8.18
C GLN A 138 -9.90 -11.13 7.98
N TRP A 139 -9.71 -10.70 6.72
CA TRP A 139 -9.05 -9.42 6.47
C TRP A 139 -9.92 -8.22 6.85
N THR A 140 -11.23 -8.31 6.66
CA THR A 140 -12.14 -7.20 7.05
C THR A 140 -12.25 -7.07 8.56
N ASP A 141 -12.32 -8.18 9.30
CA ASP A 141 -12.34 -8.19 10.77
C ASP A 141 -11.00 -7.65 11.33
N GLU A 142 -9.86 -8.02 10.74
CA GLU A 142 -8.55 -7.48 11.13
C GLU A 142 -8.40 -6.00 10.79
N LEU A 143 -8.91 -5.56 9.64
CA LEU A 143 -8.95 -4.13 9.29
C LEU A 143 -9.81 -3.34 10.28
N GLU A 144 -10.99 -3.85 10.64
CA GLU A 144 -11.87 -3.20 11.62
C GLU A 144 -11.17 -3.07 12.98
N LYS A 145 -10.54 -4.13 13.48
CA LYS A 145 -9.75 -4.10 14.72
C LYS A 145 -8.61 -3.09 14.64
N TRP A 146 -7.89 -3.07 13.52
CA TRP A 146 -6.80 -2.14 13.31
C TRP A 146 -7.27 -0.70 13.31
N LEU A 147 -8.38 -0.39 12.64
CA LEU A 147 -8.99 0.95 12.65
C LEU A 147 -9.45 1.38 14.04
N ARG A 148 -10.04 0.47 14.83
CA ARG A 148 -10.53 0.77 16.18
C ARG A 148 -9.42 0.93 17.21
N ASN A 149 -8.36 0.13 17.13
CA ASN A 149 -7.38 0.00 18.20
C ASN A 149 -5.95 0.41 17.78
N GLY A 150 -5.60 0.29 16.51
CA GLY A 150 -4.25 0.50 15.99
C GLY A 150 -4.04 1.91 15.44
N VAL A 151 -5.07 2.52 14.92
CA VAL A 151 -4.99 3.91 14.48
C VAL A 151 -5.15 4.77 15.75
N LYS A 152 -4.04 5.22 16.33
CA LYS A 152 -4.04 6.22 17.40
C LYS A 152 -4.64 7.51 16.84
N LEU A 153 -5.92 7.55 16.87
CA LEU A 153 -6.76 8.62 16.34
C LEU A 153 -7.11 9.58 17.46
#